data_691d968f86b1ddf5d5678521f69d941b
#
_entry.id   691d968f86b1ddf5d5678521f69d941b
#
_cell.length_a   1.000
_cell.length_b   1.000
_cell.length_c   1.000
_cell.angle_alpha   90.00
_cell.angle_beta   90.00
_cell.angle_gamma   90.00
#
_symmetry.space_group_name_H-M   'P 1'
#
loop_
_entity.id
_entity.type
_entity.pdbx_description
1 polymer ?
#
loop_
_entity_poly.entity_id
_entity_poly.type
_entity_poly.pdbx_seq_one_letter_code
_entity_poly.pdbx_strand_id
1 'polypeptide(L)'
;MAGAVIHSISCSLPGMFQNLSIARTPSAANAAFRPLSFSSATSLNPFSKGLVLVSPVQVPLRRSIVCEASPKKKADSAAKRARQAEKRRIHNKARKSEVRTRMKKVLEALDVLGKKPESQPEDVLPIETLIAEAYSAIDKAVKVGTLHRNTGARRKSRLARRKKAIEIQRGWYTPAPTAAPAPTA
;
A
#
# COMPACT_ATOMS: atom_id res chain seq x y z
N MET A 1 4.52 1.70 -64.27
CA MET A 1 5.81 1.52 -63.67
C MET A 1 6.11 2.72 -62.76
N ALA A 2 5.97 2.60 -61.49
CA ALA A 2 6.56 3.50 -60.49
C ALA A 2 6.46 2.78 -59.12
N GLY A 3 7.58 2.22 -58.68
CA GLY A 3 7.69 1.51 -57.41
C GLY A 3 7.83 2.50 -56.25
N ALA A 4 7.00 2.33 -55.23
CA ALA A 4 7.12 3.06 -53.96
C ALA A 4 8.03 2.28 -53.01
N VAL A 5 9.16 2.86 -52.69
CA VAL A 5 10.14 2.36 -51.71
C VAL A 5 9.68 2.72 -50.33
N ILE A 6 9.34 1.73 -49.51
CA ILE A 6 9.00 1.91 -48.10
C ILE A 6 10.29 1.89 -47.31
N HIS A 7 10.67 3.04 -46.75
CA HIS A 7 11.78 3.15 -45.78
C HIS A 7 11.25 2.76 -44.39
N SER A 8 11.65 1.59 -43.92
CA SER A 8 11.49 1.18 -42.53
C SER A 8 12.59 1.82 -41.70
N ILE A 9 12.21 2.80 -40.90
CA ILE A 9 13.11 3.39 -39.88
C ILE A 9 13.06 2.51 -38.65
N SER A 10 14.06 1.66 -38.49
CA SER A 10 14.32 0.90 -37.28
C SER A 10 15.03 1.81 -36.27
N CYS A 11 14.33 2.35 -35.29
CA CYS A 11 14.93 3.00 -34.14
C CYS A 11 15.27 1.96 -33.09
N SER A 12 16.51 1.48 -33.11
CA SER A 12 17.08 0.73 -31.99
C SER A 12 17.53 1.70 -30.91
N LEU A 13 16.84 1.68 -29.78
CA LEU A 13 17.29 2.34 -28.55
C LEU A 13 18.25 1.41 -27.80
N PRO A 14 19.49 1.84 -27.49
CA PRO A 14 20.36 1.07 -26.63
C PRO A 14 19.87 1.20 -25.20
N GLY A 15 19.52 0.06 -24.60
CA GLY A 15 19.17 -0.05 -23.19
C GLY A 15 20.38 0.20 -22.30
N MET A 16 20.40 1.34 -21.63
CA MET A 16 21.26 1.59 -20.48
C MET A 16 20.52 1.22 -19.21
N PHE A 17 20.45 -0.06 -18.90
CA PHE A 17 20.21 -0.49 -17.53
C PHE A 17 21.55 -0.49 -16.79
N GLN A 18 21.89 0.63 -16.18
CA GLN A 18 22.95 0.67 -15.19
C GLN A 18 22.44 -0.06 -13.93
N ASN A 19 23.05 -1.20 -13.67
CA ASN A 19 22.94 -1.94 -12.42
C ASN A 19 23.39 -1.03 -11.27
N LEU A 20 22.45 -0.49 -10.52
CA LEU A 20 22.71 0.08 -9.21
C LEU A 20 22.97 -1.08 -8.24
N SER A 21 24.21 -1.55 -8.20
CA SER A 21 24.69 -2.40 -7.14
C SER A 21 24.76 -1.57 -5.86
N ILE A 22 23.81 -1.75 -4.97
CA ILE A 22 23.89 -1.25 -3.60
C ILE A 22 25.05 -2.00 -2.93
N ALA A 23 26.19 -1.34 -2.84
CA ALA A 23 27.32 -1.80 -2.07
C ALA A 23 26.88 -1.89 -0.59
N ARG A 24 26.65 -3.10 -0.14
CA ARG A 24 26.44 -3.44 1.26
C ARG A 24 27.77 -3.28 1.97
N THR A 25 27.98 -2.16 2.66
CA THR A 25 29.13 -2.00 3.55
C THR A 25 29.04 -3.06 4.66
N PRO A 26 30.04 -3.89 4.84
CA PRO A 26 30.08 -4.76 6.01
C PRO A 26 30.33 -3.90 7.24
N SER A 27 29.37 -3.81 8.13
CA SER A 27 29.55 -3.29 9.48
C SER A 27 30.48 -4.22 10.24
N ALA A 28 31.77 -3.92 10.22
CA ALA A 28 32.74 -4.54 11.09
C ALA A 28 32.64 -3.90 12.48
N ALA A 29 31.91 -4.52 13.36
CA ALA A 29 31.98 -4.27 14.78
C ALA A 29 31.87 -5.59 15.53
N ASN A 30 32.79 -6.51 15.28
CA ASN A 30 33.13 -7.52 16.25
C ASN A 30 34.15 -6.89 17.21
N ALA A 31 33.64 -6.15 18.18
CA ALA A 31 34.40 -5.83 19.37
C ALA A 31 34.64 -7.15 20.11
N ALA A 32 35.83 -7.69 19.94
CA ALA A 32 36.31 -8.81 20.70
C ALA A 32 36.30 -8.42 22.18
N PHE A 33 35.37 -9.00 22.94
CA PHE A 33 35.43 -8.99 24.39
C PHE A 33 36.73 -9.68 24.80
N ARG A 34 37.72 -8.89 25.22
CA ARG A 34 38.88 -9.41 25.96
C ARG A 34 38.39 -9.81 27.34
N PRO A 35 38.48 -11.09 27.71
CA PRO A 35 38.26 -11.48 29.10
C PRO A 35 39.36 -10.85 29.94
N LEU A 36 38.99 -9.97 30.88
CA LEU A 36 39.88 -9.53 31.91
C LEU A 36 40.19 -10.75 32.81
N SER A 37 41.33 -11.37 32.59
CA SER A 37 41.85 -12.37 33.48
C SER A 37 42.35 -11.66 34.74
N PHE A 38 41.55 -11.70 35.81
CA PHE A 38 42.04 -11.42 37.15
C PHE A 38 42.97 -12.53 37.56
N SER A 39 44.29 -12.29 37.50
CA SER A 39 45.25 -13.14 38.15
C SER A 39 45.11 -12.87 39.68
N SER A 40 44.49 -13.82 40.35
CA SER A 40 44.54 -13.89 41.80
C SER A 40 45.96 -14.17 42.22
N ALA A 41 46.67 -13.11 42.59
CA ALA A 41 47.93 -13.28 43.34
C ALA A 41 47.59 -13.93 44.68
N THR A 42 47.90 -15.22 44.79
CA THR A 42 47.89 -15.92 46.05
C THR A 42 49.05 -15.42 46.87
N SER A 43 48.76 -14.48 47.77
CA SER A 43 49.68 -14.09 48.85
C SER A 43 49.82 -15.27 49.79
N LEU A 44 50.95 -15.94 49.68
CA LEU A 44 51.37 -16.97 50.61
C LEU A 44 51.80 -16.29 51.90
N ASN A 45 50.97 -16.24 52.92
CA ASN A 45 51.34 -15.85 54.25
C ASN A 45 52.00 -17.03 54.98
N PRO A 46 53.29 -16.94 55.35
CA PRO A 46 54.00 -18.04 56.00
C PRO A 46 53.87 -17.96 57.54
N PHE A 47 52.68 -17.85 58.10
CA PHE A 47 52.44 -18.00 59.52
C PHE A 47 51.32 -19.00 59.77
N SER A 48 51.70 -20.28 59.69
CA SER A 48 50.84 -21.39 60.10
C SER A 48 51.38 -22.03 61.35
N LYS A 49 50.91 -21.67 62.51
CA LYS A 49 50.82 -22.58 63.65
C LYS A 49 49.51 -22.35 64.38
N GLY A 50 48.56 -23.22 64.06
CA GLY A 50 47.25 -23.22 64.72
C GLY A 50 46.24 -23.88 63.79
N LEU A 51 46.03 -25.18 63.89
CA LEU A 51 44.96 -25.89 63.25
C LEU A 51 43.59 -25.40 63.72
N VAL A 52 43.03 -24.42 63.05
CA VAL A 52 41.61 -24.13 63.16
C VAL A 52 40.99 -24.48 61.81
N LEU A 53 40.31 -25.59 61.78
CA LEU A 53 39.43 -25.94 60.67
C LEU A 53 38.30 -24.94 60.57
N VAL A 54 38.55 -23.79 59.93
CA VAL A 54 37.49 -22.88 59.53
C VAL A 54 36.90 -23.42 58.24
N SER A 55 35.79 -24.13 58.36
CA SER A 55 34.98 -24.47 57.21
C SER A 55 34.65 -23.18 56.43
N PRO A 56 34.81 -23.17 55.10
CA PRO A 56 34.45 -21.98 54.31
C PRO A 56 32.96 -21.74 54.45
N VAL A 57 32.61 -20.66 55.18
CA VAL A 57 31.27 -20.15 55.20
C VAL A 57 30.97 -19.71 53.78
N GLN A 58 30.19 -20.51 53.07
CA GLN A 58 29.66 -20.13 51.76
C GLN A 58 28.72 -18.94 51.98
N VAL A 59 29.26 -17.73 51.83
CA VAL A 59 28.46 -16.52 51.80
C VAL A 59 27.54 -16.67 50.57
N PRO A 60 26.19 -16.72 50.74
CA PRO A 60 25.31 -16.78 49.62
C PRO A 60 25.54 -15.54 48.76
N LEU A 61 26.05 -15.73 47.58
CA LEU A 61 26.12 -14.69 46.56
C LEU A 61 24.71 -14.11 46.43
N ARG A 62 24.47 -12.98 47.09
CA ARG A 62 23.26 -12.20 46.83
C ARG A 62 23.30 -11.84 45.36
N ARG A 63 22.55 -12.61 44.55
CA ARG A 63 22.24 -12.22 43.17
C ARG A 63 21.48 -10.89 43.32
N SER A 64 22.18 -9.80 43.12
CA SER A 64 21.54 -8.52 42.92
C SER A 64 20.75 -8.67 41.62
N ILE A 65 19.44 -8.93 41.76
CA ILE A 65 18.53 -8.84 40.62
C ILE A 65 18.48 -7.36 40.27
N VAL A 66 19.37 -6.91 39.42
CA VAL A 66 19.26 -5.60 38.80
C VAL A 66 18.07 -5.74 37.86
N CYS A 67 16.88 -5.39 38.37
CA CYS A 67 15.74 -5.14 37.53
C CYS A 67 16.07 -3.88 36.73
N GLU A 68 16.76 -4.06 35.62
CA GLU A 68 16.92 -3.03 34.62
C GLU A 68 15.55 -2.88 33.94
N ALA A 69 14.63 -2.27 34.66
CA ALA A 69 13.42 -1.72 34.07
C ALA A 69 13.88 -0.60 33.14
N SER A 70 14.27 -0.97 31.93
CA SER A 70 14.49 0.05 30.91
C SER A 70 13.23 0.92 30.88
N PRO A 71 13.33 2.23 31.09
CA PRO A 71 12.16 3.09 31.12
C PRO A 71 11.45 2.92 29.78
N LYS A 72 10.27 2.29 29.79
CA LYS A 72 9.42 2.22 28.62
C LYS A 72 9.20 3.66 28.20
N LYS A 73 9.95 4.12 27.19
CA LYS A 73 9.81 5.47 26.63
C LYS A 73 8.34 5.66 26.36
N LYS A 74 7.67 6.51 27.14
CA LYS A 74 6.28 6.87 26.89
C LYS A 74 6.23 7.32 25.44
N ALA A 75 5.46 6.60 24.61
CA ALA A 75 5.40 6.92 23.20
C ALA A 75 4.98 8.37 23.08
N ASP A 76 5.85 9.20 22.52
CA ASP A 76 5.59 10.62 22.31
C ASP A 76 4.25 10.79 21.58
N SER A 77 3.43 11.72 22.02
CA SER A 77 2.11 11.99 21.45
C SER A 77 2.22 12.37 19.97
N ALA A 78 3.30 13.04 19.58
CA ALA A 78 3.60 13.36 18.19
C ALA A 78 3.85 12.09 17.36
N ALA A 79 4.66 11.16 17.86
CA ALA A 79 4.93 9.89 17.20
C ALA A 79 3.65 9.02 17.08
N LYS A 80 2.76 9.08 18.08
CA LYS A 80 1.44 8.41 18.02
C LYS A 80 0.57 9.01 16.92
N ARG A 81 0.49 10.35 16.83
CA ARG A 81 -0.26 11.04 15.79
C ARG A 81 0.27 10.73 14.39
N ALA A 82 1.59 10.73 14.22
CA ALA A 82 2.24 10.40 12.95
C ALA A 82 1.88 8.98 12.48
N ARG A 83 1.98 7.98 13.35
CA ARG A 83 1.57 6.60 13.03
C ARG A 83 0.08 6.50 12.68
N GLN A 84 -0.78 7.23 13.38
CA GLN A 84 -2.21 7.25 13.09
C GLN A 84 -2.52 7.93 11.76
N ALA A 85 -1.85 9.05 11.46
CA ALA A 85 -1.99 9.74 10.17
C ALA A 85 -1.55 8.84 9.01
N GLU A 86 -0.44 8.13 9.15
CA GLU A 86 0.05 7.20 8.14
C GLU A 86 -0.92 6.04 7.91
N LYS A 87 -1.46 5.43 8.96
CA LYS A 87 -2.51 4.40 8.84
C LYS A 87 -3.72 4.92 8.07
N ARG A 88 -4.20 6.13 8.39
CA ARG A 88 -5.32 6.76 7.67
C ARG A 88 -4.96 7.02 6.22
N ARG A 89 -3.76 7.51 5.94
CA ARG A 89 -3.29 7.78 4.57
C ARG A 89 -3.31 6.53 3.71
N ILE A 90 -2.73 5.43 4.21
CA ILE A 90 -2.70 4.14 3.50
C ILE A 90 -4.12 3.64 3.24
N HIS A 91 -4.98 3.65 4.25
CA HIS A 91 -6.37 3.19 4.14
C HIS A 91 -7.18 4.03 3.14
N ASN A 92 -7.04 5.34 3.19
CA ASN A 92 -7.71 6.24 2.26
C ASN A 92 -7.19 6.09 0.83
N LYS A 93 -5.88 5.87 0.66
CA LYS A 93 -5.26 5.59 -0.65
C LYS A 93 -5.81 4.29 -1.24
N ALA A 94 -5.88 3.23 -0.47
CA ALA A 94 -6.41 1.94 -0.89
C ALA A 94 -7.86 2.06 -1.40
N ARG A 95 -8.75 2.72 -0.65
CA ARG A 95 -10.14 2.93 -1.07
C ARG A 95 -10.28 3.77 -2.33
N LYS A 96 -9.50 4.85 -2.44
CA LYS A 96 -9.51 5.68 -3.65
C LYS A 96 -9.02 4.91 -4.88
N SER A 97 -8.02 4.06 -4.73
CA SER A 97 -7.51 3.24 -5.83
C SER A 97 -8.50 2.13 -6.22
N GLU A 98 -9.16 1.49 -5.24
CA GLU A 98 -10.22 0.50 -5.49
C GLU A 98 -11.34 1.09 -6.36
N VAL A 99 -11.89 2.24 -5.96
CA VAL A 99 -12.92 2.93 -6.74
C VAL A 99 -12.45 3.21 -8.16
N ARG A 100 -11.22 3.71 -8.33
CA ARG A 100 -10.65 4.01 -9.65
C ARG A 100 -10.53 2.76 -10.51
N THR A 101 -10.04 1.66 -9.94
CA THR A 101 -9.86 0.40 -10.65
C THR A 101 -11.19 -0.19 -11.12
N ARG A 102 -12.23 -0.18 -10.26
CA ARG A 102 -13.57 -0.65 -10.64
C ARG A 102 -14.19 0.21 -11.72
N MET A 103 -14.08 1.54 -11.62
CA MET A 103 -14.55 2.43 -12.68
C MET A 103 -13.83 2.18 -14.01
N LYS A 104 -12.52 1.95 -13.98
CA LYS A 104 -11.73 1.66 -15.17
C LYS A 104 -12.18 0.38 -15.85
N LYS A 105 -12.41 -0.69 -15.07
CA LYS A 105 -12.96 -1.96 -15.60
C LYS A 105 -14.30 -1.75 -16.32
N VAL A 106 -15.20 -0.95 -15.74
CA VAL A 106 -16.49 -0.64 -16.40
C VAL A 106 -16.28 0.10 -17.70
N LEU A 107 -15.41 1.11 -17.73
CA LEU A 107 -15.15 1.88 -18.95
C LEU A 107 -14.52 1.03 -20.04
N GLU A 108 -13.55 0.19 -19.69
CA GLU A 108 -12.92 -0.77 -20.62
C GLU A 108 -13.94 -1.75 -21.20
N ALA A 109 -14.84 -2.30 -20.38
CA ALA A 109 -15.90 -3.18 -20.83
C ALA A 109 -16.89 -2.47 -21.77
N LEU A 110 -17.27 -1.23 -21.46
CA LEU A 110 -18.11 -0.41 -22.33
C LEU A 110 -17.41 -0.07 -23.66
N ASP A 111 -16.13 0.24 -23.65
CA ASP A 111 -15.36 0.54 -24.86
C ASP A 111 -15.22 -0.70 -25.77
N VAL A 112 -15.06 -1.89 -25.17
CA VAL A 112 -15.07 -3.17 -25.90
C VAL A 112 -16.45 -3.41 -26.55
N LEU A 113 -17.53 -3.22 -25.80
CA LEU A 113 -18.89 -3.35 -26.31
C LEU A 113 -19.17 -2.36 -27.45
N GLY A 114 -18.72 -1.11 -27.31
CA GLY A 114 -18.87 -0.09 -28.34
C GLY A 114 -18.13 -0.39 -29.64
N LYS A 115 -17.04 -1.15 -29.58
CA LYS A 115 -16.24 -1.56 -30.75
C LYS A 115 -16.78 -2.79 -31.48
N LYS A 116 -17.54 -3.65 -30.80
CA LYS A 116 -18.12 -4.86 -31.42
C LYS A 116 -19.22 -4.48 -32.42
N PRO A 117 -19.16 -4.85 -33.68
CA PRO A 117 -20.21 -4.50 -34.65
C PRO A 117 -21.53 -5.21 -34.34
N GLU A 118 -21.48 -6.49 -33.99
CA GLU A 118 -22.63 -7.35 -33.71
C GLU A 118 -22.78 -7.55 -32.19
N SER A 119 -23.19 -6.52 -31.45
CA SER A 119 -23.48 -6.63 -30.04
C SER A 119 -24.97 -6.84 -29.81
N GLN A 120 -25.29 -7.77 -28.91
CA GLN A 120 -26.67 -8.04 -28.48
C GLN A 120 -27.00 -7.26 -27.22
N PRO A 121 -28.28 -6.95 -26.97
CA PRO A 121 -28.68 -6.26 -25.72
C PRO A 121 -28.33 -7.07 -24.48
N GLU A 122 -28.19 -8.40 -24.59
CA GLU A 122 -27.77 -9.28 -23.48
C GLU A 122 -26.31 -9.04 -23.05
N ASP A 123 -25.45 -8.57 -23.96
CA ASP A 123 -24.05 -8.24 -23.64
C ASP A 123 -23.92 -7.07 -22.64
N VAL A 124 -25.00 -6.35 -22.36
CA VAL A 124 -25.04 -5.29 -21.37
C VAL A 124 -25.14 -5.84 -19.94
N LEU A 125 -25.75 -7.00 -19.73
CA LEU A 125 -25.96 -7.59 -18.40
C LEU A 125 -24.67 -7.75 -17.58
N PRO A 126 -23.57 -8.33 -18.12
CA PRO A 126 -22.32 -8.43 -17.37
C PRO A 126 -21.72 -7.05 -17.06
N ILE A 127 -21.97 -6.05 -17.87
CA ILE A 127 -21.51 -4.68 -17.62
C ILE A 127 -22.33 -4.02 -16.50
N GLU A 128 -23.62 -4.33 -16.41
CA GLU A 128 -24.48 -3.85 -15.31
C GLU A 128 -24.01 -4.37 -13.95
N THR A 129 -23.58 -5.63 -13.88
CA THR A 129 -23.00 -6.17 -12.63
C THR A 129 -21.73 -5.42 -12.25
N LEU A 130 -20.83 -5.12 -13.20
CA LEU A 130 -19.62 -4.33 -12.96
C LEU A 130 -19.96 -2.88 -12.51
N ILE A 131 -21.01 -2.28 -13.07
CA ILE A 131 -21.50 -0.95 -12.66
C ILE A 131 -22.03 -1.00 -11.24
N ALA A 132 -22.81 -2.02 -10.88
CA ALA A 132 -23.32 -2.21 -9.51
C ALA A 132 -22.20 -2.35 -8.49
N GLU A 133 -21.15 -3.12 -8.82
CA GLU A 133 -19.95 -3.22 -8.01
C GLU A 133 -19.21 -1.88 -7.86
N ALA A 134 -19.07 -1.13 -8.94
CA ALA A 134 -18.44 0.18 -8.92
C ALA A 134 -19.25 1.16 -8.05
N TYR A 135 -20.58 1.14 -8.14
CA TYR A 135 -21.46 1.97 -7.32
C TYR A 135 -21.31 1.61 -5.84
N SER A 136 -21.30 0.32 -5.50
CA SER A 136 -21.10 -0.16 -4.13
C SER A 136 -19.76 0.34 -3.55
N ALA A 137 -18.67 0.29 -4.34
CA ALA A 137 -17.36 0.78 -3.90
C ALA A 137 -17.35 2.31 -3.71
N ILE A 138 -18.01 3.07 -4.61
CA ILE A 138 -18.16 4.52 -4.49
C ILE A 138 -18.93 4.87 -3.22
N ASP A 139 -20.05 4.18 -2.94
CA ASP A 139 -20.88 4.45 -1.77
C ASP A 139 -20.16 4.12 -0.47
N LYS A 140 -19.42 3.02 -0.43
CA LYS A 140 -18.55 2.69 0.71
C LYS A 140 -17.50 3.78 0.95
N ALA A 141 -16.89 4.31 -0.12
CA ALA A 141 -15.89 5.37 -0.01
C ALA A 141 -16.50 6.70 0.46
N VAL A 142 -17.72 7.01 0.05
CA VAL A 142 -18.49 8.19 0.52
C VAL A 142 -18.90 8.02 1.98
N LYS A 143 -19.44 6.84 2.37
CA LYS A 143 -19.86 6.54 3.75
C LYS A 143 -18.71 6.72 4.74
N VAL A 144 -17.51 6.32 4.39
CA VAL A 144 -16.32 6.44 5.24
C VAL A 144 -15.69 7.85 5.20
N GLY A 145 -16.19 8.75 4.34
CA GLY A 145 -15.65 10.10 4.19
C GLY A 145 -14.35 10.17 3.37
N THR A 146 -13.93 9.08 2.73
CA THR A 146 -12.75 9.08 1.85
C THR A 146 -13.00 9.85 0.56
N LEU A 147 -14.26 9.88 0.13
CA LEU A 147 -14.72 10.57 -1.08
C LEU A 147 -15.88 11.49 -0.73
N HIS A 148 -15.84 12.72 -1.25
CA HIS A 148 -16.94 13.66 -1.06
C HIS A 148 -18.21 13.20 -1.80
N ARG A 149 -19.40 13.42 -1.23
CA ARG A 149 -20.71 13.02 -1.77
C ARG A 149 -20.91 13.44 -3.23
N ASN A 150 -20.64 14.71 -3.53
CA ASN A 150 -20.82 15.26 -4.89
C ASN A 150 -19.87 14.58 -5.90
N THR A 151 -18.64 14.24 -5.48
CA THR A 151 -17.70 13.53 -6.34
C THR A 151 -18.19 12.10 -6.62
N GLY A 152 -18.76 11.44 -5.62
CA GLY A 152 -19.41 10.14 -5.77
C GLY A 152 -20.56 10.19 -6.78
N ALA A 153 -21.47 11.14 -6.61
CA ALA A 153 -22.62 11.34 -7.50
C ALA A 153 -22.16 11.60 -8.95
N ARG A 154 -21.18 12.51 -9.15
CA ARG A 154 -20.63 12.80 -10.49
C ARG A 154 -19.99 11.57 -11.15
N ARG A 155 -19.31 10.72 -10.37
CA ARG A 155 -18.73 9.49 -10.89
C ARG A 155 -19.80 8.49 -11.33
N LYS A 156 -20.84 8.31 -10.51
CA LYS A 156 -21.97 7.43 -10.86
C LYS A 156 -22.69 7.92 -12.11
N SER A 157 -23.03 9.20 -12.20
CA SER A 157 -23.71 9.77 -13.36
C SER A 157 -22.86 9.66 -14.63
N ARG A 158 -21.53 9.77 -14.54
CA ARG A 158 -20.64 9.57 -15.68
C ARG A 158 -20.72 8.15 -16.23
N LEU A 159 -20.72 7.13 -15.35
CA LEU A 159 -20.84 5.72 -15.77
C LEU A 159 -22.21 5.47 -16.41
N ALA A 160 -23.30 5.97 -15.80
CA ALA A 160 -24.65 5.85 -16.35
C ALA A 160 -24.78 6.50 -17.74
N ARG A 161 -24.24 7.70 -17.91
CA ARG A 161 -24.26 8.40 -19.21
C ARG A 161 -23.48 7.64 -20.28
N ARG A 162 -22.32 7.07 -19.91
CA ARG A 162 -21.51 6.29 -20.86
C ARG A 162 -22.26 5.04 -21.32
N LYS A 163 -22.91 4.33 -20.39
CA LYS A 163 -23.77 3.18 -20.71
C LYS A 163 -24.88 3.59 -21.67
N LYS A 164 -25.67 4.62 -21.30
CA LYS A 164 -26.76 5.11 -22.14
C LYS A 164 -26.32 5.57 -23.54
N ALA A 165 -25.15 6.20 -23.65
CA ALA A 165 -24.63 6.61 -24.95
C ALA A 165 -24.45 5.42 -25.90
N ILE A 166 -23.95 4.28 -25.37
CA ILE A 166 -23.80 3.07 -26.18
C ILE A 166 -25.16 2.46 -26.53
N GLU A 167 -26.09 2.42 -25.57
CA GLU A 167 -27.45 1.93 -25.80
C GLU A 167 -28.18 2.74 -26.90
N ILE A 168 -27.99 4.05 -26.93
CA ILE A 168 -28.53 4.93 -27.98
C ILE A 168 -27.85 4.68 -29.32
N GLN A 169 -26.51 4.56 -29.34
CA GLN A 169 -25.74 4.27 -30.55
C GLN A 169 -26.13 2.94 -31.18
N ARG A 170 -26.55 1.97 -30.39
CA ARG A 170 -26.99 0.63 -30.84
C ARG A 170 -28.49 0.56 -31.12
N GLY A 171 -29.25 1.63 -30.85
CA GLY A 171 -30.70 1.64 -31.04
C GLY A 171 -31.49 0.85 -29.99
N TRP A 172 -30.85 0.37 -28.93
CA TRP A 172 -31.52 -0.37 -27.83
C TRP A 172 -32.35 0.52 -26.93
N TYR A 173 -32.05 1.83 -26.93
CA TYR A 173 -32.75 2.83 -26.13
C TYR A 173 -33.04 4.08 -26.95
N THR A 174 -34.33 4.40 -27.09
CA THR A 174 -34.78 5.69 -27.68
C THR A 174 -35.10 6.68 -26.57
N PRO A 175 -34.35 7.80 -26.45
CA PRO A 175 -34.69 8.82 -25.46
C PRO A 175 -36.04 9.45 -25.77
N ALA A 176 -36.88 9.66 -24.75
CA ALA A 176 -38.10 10.42 -24.91
C ALA A 176 -37.78 11.83 -25.46
N PRO A 177 -38.55 12.36 -26.41
CA PRO A 177 -38.31 13.69 -26.94
C PRO A 177 -38.33 14.68 -25.78
N THR A 178 -37.25 15.44 -25.65
CA THR A 178 -37.19 16.51 -24.65
C THR A 178 -38.29 17.52 -25.04
N ALA A 179 -39.30 17.65 -24.19
CA ALA A 179 -40.32 18.70 -24.38
C ALA A 179 -39.59 20.02 -24.62
N ALA A 180 -39.88 20.66 -25.75
CA ALA A 180 -39.33 21.95 -26.06
C ALA A 180 -39.66 22.92 -24.90
N PRO A 181 -38.72 23.79 -24.46
CA PRO A 181 -39.02 24.78 -23.43
C PRO A 181 -40.21 25.58 -23.93
N ALA A 182 -41.25 25.64 -23.10
CA ALA A 182 -42.43 26.46 -23.42
C ALA A 182 -41.96 27.88 -23.74
N PRO A 183 -42.45 28.47 -24.82
CA PRO A 183 -42.12 29.88 -25.13
C PRO A 183 -42.53 30.74 -23.95
N THR A 184 -41.57 31.40 -23.33
CA THR A 184 -41.81 32.43 -22.33
C THR A 184 -42.49 33.59 -23.04
N ALA A 185 -43.77 33.78 -22.73
CA ALA A 185 -44.55 34.92 -23.16
C ALA A 185 -44.04 36.19 -22.45
#